data_cca555abd537b1dcaec586ddd2acccd1
#
_entry.id   cca555abd537b1dcaec586ddd2acccd1
#
_cell.length_a   1.000
_cell.length_b   1.000
_cell.length_c   1.000
_cell.angle_alpha   90.00
_cell.angle_beta   90.00
_cell.angle_gamma   90.00
#
_symmetry.space_group_name_H-M   'P 1'
#
loop_
_entity.id
_entity.type
_entity.pdbx_description
1 polymer ?
#
loop_
_entity_poly.entity_id
_entity_poly.type
_entity_poly.pdbx_seq_one_letter_code
_entity_poly.pdbx_strand_id
1 'polypeptide(L)'
;EMLRSLVGSEMCIRDRVQPHSNLNAKTRYLLLLAAHVATQSPEEFRLILNRALDDGVSPIEIKEAVYQTIPYAGMAKTYDFLLLTNRILSERGVKLPLAAQSTTTTNTRLEQGIRTQQEIFGTEHIDTMRANAPEELKHIQDYLSANCFGDYYTRTGLDIKSRELLTFATLASLGGTEAQMRAHVQGNLNVGNNRQLLLDAVTQLLPFIGYPRSLNAIAAINDITSKQ
;
A
#
# COMPACT_ATOMS: atom_id res chain seq x y z
N GLU A 1 9.88 30.22 2.98
CA GLU A 1 10.70 30.63 4.13
C GLU A 1 9.97 30.43 5.46
N MET A 2 8.68 30.84 5.55
CA MET A 2 7.85 30.67 6.75
C MET A 2 7.62 29.20 7.15
N LEU A 3 7.45 28.28 6.19
CA LEU A 3 7.37 26.82 6.45
C LEU A 3 8.68 26.20 6.94
N ARG A 4 9.82 26.76 6.52
CA ARG A 4 11.14 26.35 7.05
C ARG A 4 11.39 26.83 8.48
N SER A 5 10.78 27.95 8.89
CA SER A 5 10.92 28.49 10.24
C SER A 5 9.95 27.88 11.25
N LEU A 6 8.77 27.41 10.78
CA LEU A 6 7.78 26.73 11.64
C LEU A 6 8.11 25.26 11.90
N VAL A 7 8.93 24.66 11.02
CA VAL A 7 9.43 23.28 11.15
C VAL A 7 10.95 23.35 11.13
N GLY A 8 11.53 24.00 12.13
CA GLY A 8 12.98 23.93 12.34
C GLY A 8 13.42 22.47 12.41
N SER A 9 14.61 22.16 11.90
CA SER A 9 15.17 20.80 11.86
C SER A 9 15.07 20.03 13.18
N GLU A 10 15.02 20.74 14.30
CA GLU A 10 14.91 20.16 15.64
C GLU A 10 13.49 19.69 16.00
N MET A 11 12.45 20.20 15.36
CA MET A 11 11.05 19.80 15.57
C MET A 11 10.56 18.74 14.58
N CYS A 12 11.26 18.53 13.47
CA CYS A 12 10.85 17.56 12.46
C CYS A 12 11.32 16.16 12.82
N ILE A 13 10.38 15.27 13.16
CA ILE A 13 10.66 13.87 13.44
C ILE A 13 11.10 13.09 12.17
N ARG A 14 10.86 13.64 10.97
CA ARG A 14 11.17 12.98 9.68
C ARG A 14 12.64 12.52 9.59
N ASP A 15 13.57 13.38 9.94
CA ASP A 15 15.02 13.06 9.86
C ASP A 15 15.47 12.13 10.99
N ARG A 16 14.73 12.11 12.10
CA ARG A 16 15.03 11.28 13.26
C ARG A 16 14.60 9.83 13.11
N VAL A 17 13.58 9.54 12.30
CA VAL A 17 13.08 8.16 12.09
C VAL A 17 13.95 7.37 11.11
N GLN A 18 14.67 8.04 10.21
CA GLN A 18 15.47 7.39 9.19
C GLN A 18 16.57 6.47 9.75
N PRO A 19 17.33 6.83 10.81
CA PRO A 19 18.33 5.94 11.40
C PRO A 19 17.74 4.69 12.08
N HIS A 20 16.45 4.67 12.36
CA HIS A 20 15.74 3.58 13.03
C HIS A 20 14.97 2.66 12.08
N SER A 21 15.25 2.72 10.78
CA SER A 21 14.59 1.91 9.77
C SER A 21 15.60 1.46 8.71
N ASN A 22 15.55 0.18 8.36
CA ASN A 22 16.42 -0.44 7.36
C ASN A 22 15.78 -0.51 5.97
N LEU A 23 14.68 0.24 5.73
CA LEU A 23 14.07 0.28 4.40
C LEU A 23 15.03 0.89 3.37
N ASN A 24 15.16 0.23 2.22
CA ASN A 24 15.80 0.86 1.07
C ASN A 24 14.97 2.07 0.57
N ALA A 25 15.64 2.99 -0.12
CA ALA A 25 15.03 4.24 -0.57
C ALA A 25 13.77 4.01 -1.44
N LYS A 26 13.82 3.06 -2.37
CA LYS A 26 12.70 2.72 -3.25
C LYS A 26 11.47 2.28 -2.45
N THR A 27 11.62 1.29 -1.60
CA THR A 27 10.52 0.80 -0.74
C THR A 27 9.94 1.93 0.08
N ARG A 28 10.76 2.74 0.72
CA ARG A 28 10.33 3.90 1.50
C ARG A 28 9.49 4.87 0.66
N TYR A 29 9.93 5.21 -0.56
CA TYR A 29 9.16 6.11 -1.42
C TYR A 29 7.80 5.53 -1.79
N LEU A 30 7.73 4.26 -2.17
CA LEU A 30 6.47 3.61 -2.54
C LEU A 30 5.49 3.59 -1.37
N LEU A 31 5.96 3.29 -0.13
CA LEU A 31 5.11 3.32 1.08
C LEU A 31 4.61 4.73 1.38
N LEU A 32 5.47 5.75 1.26
CA LEU A 32 5.08 7.14 1.49
C LEU A 32 4.07 7.63 0.44
N LEU A 33 4.22 7.25 -0.83
CA LEU A 33 3.23 7.57 -1.86
C LEU A 33 1.86 6.99 -1.50
N ALA A 34 1.80 5.72 -1.11
CA ALA A 34 0.55 5.08 -0.68
C ALA A 34 -0.05 5.76 0.57
N ALA A 35 0.79 6.12 1.55
CA ALA A 35 0.36 6.84 2.74
C ALA A 35 -0.23 8.22 2.41
N HIS A 36 0.38 8.96 1.48
CA HIS A 36 -0.12 10.27 1.09
C HIS A 36 -1.44 10.20 0.31
N VAL A 37 -1.67 9.14 -0.48
CA VAL A 37 -3.01 8.87 -1.03
C VAL A 37 -4.01 8.65 0.10
N ALA A 38 -3.69 7.79 1.07
CA ALA A 38 -4.58 7.46 2.18
C ALA A 38 -4.90 8.67 3.07
N THR A 39 -3.91 9.55 3.31
CA THR A 39 -4.05 10.76 4.12
C THR A 39 -4.51 11.99 3.33
N GLN A 40 -4.71 11.87 2.01
CA GLN A 40 -5.15 12.95 1.14
C GLN A 40 -4.21 14.16 1.16
N SER A 41 -2.90 13.91 1.03
CA SER A 41 -1.84 14.91 1.13
C SER A 41 -1.15 15.13 -0.24
N PRO A 42 -1.76 15.86 -1.20
CA PRO A 42 -1.26 15.96 -2.57
C PRO A 42 0.08 16.69 -2.69
N GLU A 43 0.38 17.68 -1.86
CA GLU A 43 1.64 18.40 -1.92
C GLU A 43 2.83 17.53 -1.46
N GLU A 44 2.68 16.80 -0.36
CA GLU A 44 3.71 15.86 0.09
C GLU A 44 3.86 14.70 -0.93
N PHE A 45 2.76 14.21 -1.48
CA PHE A 45 2.78 13.22 -2.54
C PHE A 45 3.62 13.69 -3.73
N ARG A 46 3.39 14.94 -4.20
CA ARG A 46 4.15 15.54 -5.31
C ARG A 46 5.65 15.60 -5.01
N LEU A 47 6.02 16.01 -3.81
CA LEU A 47 7.42 16.08 -3.40
C LEU A 47 8.07 14.69 -3.39
N ILE A 48 7.42 13.71 -2.78
CA ILE A 48 7.92 12.32 -2.68
C ILE A 48 8.00 11.67 -4.06
N LEU A 49 7.01 11.89 -4.94
CA LEU A 49 7.01 11.34 -6.30
C LEU A 49 8.18 11.87 -7.12
N ASN A 50 8.42 13.19 -7.09
CA ASN A 50 9.57 13.77 -7.78
C ASN A 50 10.88 13.22 -7.25
N ARG A 51 11.04 13.11 -5.94
CA ARG A 51 12.23 12.54 -5.31
C ARG A 51 12.43 11.07 -5.70
N ALA A 52 11.36 10.29 -5.72
CA ALA A 52 11.41 8.89 -6.15
C ALA A 52 11.93 8.75 -7.59
N LEU A 53 11.46 9.61 -8.50
CA LEU A 53 11.94 9.64 -9.87
C LEU A 53 13.43 10.08 -9.98
N ASP A 54 13.85 11.08 -9.20
CA ASP A 54 15.25 11.53 -9.14
C ASP A 54 16.19 10.42 -8.65
N ASP A 55 15.73 9.61 -7.70
CA ASP A 55 16.49 8.48 -7.15
C ASP A 55 16.29 7.17 -7.97
N GLY A 56 15.68 7.25 -9.16
CA GLY A 56 15.62 6.17 -10.14
C GLY A 56 14.50 5.14 -9.94
N VAL A 57 13.48 5.43 -9.13
CA VAL A 57 12.28 4.57 -9.05
C VAL A 57 11.52 4.67 -10.36
N SER A 58 11.16 3.53 -10.95
CA SER A 58 10.54 3.52 -12.26
C SER A 58 9.12 4.12 -12.26
N PRO A 59 8.70 4.79 -13.33
CA PRO A 59 7.32 5.27 -13.49
C PRO A 59 6.26 4.17 -13.32
N ILE A 60 6.57 2.94 -13.73
CA ILE A 60 5.68 1.79 -13.56
C ILE A 60 5.50 1.48 -12.07
N GLU A 61 6.58 1.31 -11.31
CA GLU A 61 6.49 1.02 -9.87
C GLU A 61 5.74 2.10 -9.10
N ILE A 62 6.00 3.37 -9.41
CA ILE A 62 5.27 4.50 -8.80
C ILE A 62 3.77 4.39 -9.08
N LYS A 63 3.39 4.17 -10.33
CA LYS A 63 1.97 4.09 -10.72
C LYS A 63 1.29 2.85 -10.15
N GLU A 64 2.00 1.73 -10.09
CA GLU A 64 1.49 0.50 -9.45
C GLU A 64 1.30 0.67 -7.94
N ALA A 65 2.16 1.45 -7.24
CA ALA A 65 1.95 1.78 -5.85
C ALA A 65 0.65 2.60 -5.64
N VAL A 66 0.37 3.56 -6.52
CA VAL A 66 -0.90 4.32 -6.48
C VAL A 66 -2.09 3.42 -6.80
N TYR A 67 -1.99 2.56 -7.81
CA TYR A 67 -3.06 1.60 -8.12
C TYR A 67 -3.36 0.65 -6.95
N GLN A 68 -2.33 0.22 -6.22
CA GLN A 68 -2.51 -0.67 -5.06
C GLN A 68 -3.35 -0.03 -3.94
N THR A 69 -3.44 1.30 -3.87
CA THR A 69 -4.28 1.96 -2.87
C THR A 69 -5.77 1.93 -3.21
N ILE A 70 -6.15 1.72 -4.49
CA ILE A 70 -7.56 1.83 -4.95
C ILE A 70 -8.51 0.90 -4.19
N PRO A 71 -8.22 -0.42 -4.04
CA PRO A 71 -9.14 -1.32 -3.36
C PRO A 71 -9.32 -1.01 -1.87
N TYR A 72 -8.40 -0.27 -1.26
CA TYR A 72 -8.39 0.02 0.18
C TYR A 72 -8.85 1.43 0.52
N ALA A 73 -8.36 2.42 -0.20
CA ALA A 73 -8.73 3.82 -0.01
C ALA A 73 -9.99 4.23 -0.79
N GLY A 74 -10.32 3.46 -1.82
CA GLY A 74 -11.42 3.76 -2.76
C GLY A 74 -10.99 4.67 -3.91
N MET A 75 -11.69 4.54 -5.04
CA MET A 75 -11.41 5.32 -6.25
C MET A 75 -11.54 6.82 -6.00
N ALA A 76 -12.52 7.25 -5.18
CA ALA A 76 -12.76 8.66 -4.90
C ALA A 76 -11.55 9.36 -4.26
N LYS A 77 -10.83 8.66 -3.37
CA LYS A 77 -9.60 9.20 -2.77
C LYS A 77 -8.38 9.07 -3.67
N THR A 78 -8.34 8.10 -4.57
CA THR A 78 -7.14 7.78 -5.37
C THR A 78 -7.12 8.50 -6.72
N TYR A 79 -8.27 8.84 -7.29
CA TYR A 79 -8.37 9.34 -8.66
C TYR A 79 -7.53 10.60 -8.91
N ASP A 80 -7.61 11.59 -8.02
CA ASP A 80 -6.85 12.83 -8.15
C ASP A 80 -5.34 12.60 -8.09
N PHE A 81 -4.89 11.61 -7.32
CA PHE A 81 -3.49 11.22 -7.26
C PHE A 81 -3.02 10.50 -8.51
N LEU A 82 -3.90 9.74 -9.20
CA LEU A 82 -3.60 9.18 -10.51
C LEU A 82 -3.41 10.28 -11.56
N LEU A 83 -4.29 11.29 -11.56
CA LEU A 83 -4.16 12.45 -12.45
C LEU A 83 -2.88 13.24 -12.13
N LEU A 84 -2.59 13.47 -10.86
CA LEU A 84 -1.35 14.14 -10.42
C LEU A 84 -0.11 13.35 -10.85
N THR A 85 -0.12 12.04 -10.67
CA THR A 85 0.96 11.15 -11.11
C THR A 85 1.18 11.28 -12.63
N ASN A 86 0.12 11.17 -13.43
CA ASN A 86 0.23 11.30 -14.89
C ASN A 86 0.78 12.67 -15.31
N ARG A 87 0.33 13.74 -14.67
CA ARG A 87 0.83 15.10 -14.93
C ARG A 87 2.34 15.20 -14.67
N ILE A 88 2.79 14.79 -13.49
CA ILE A 88 4.21 14.85 -13.13
C ILE A 88 5.06 13.99 -14.07
N LEU A 89 4.62 12.78 -14.40
CA LEU A 89 5.33 11.91 -15.34
C LEU A 89 5.47 12.59 -16.71
N SER A 90 4.39 13.21 -17.23
CA SER A 90 4.40 13.95 -18.49
C SER A 90 5.35 15.16 -18.44
N GLU A 91 5.32 15.94 -17.36
CA GLU A 91 6.22 17.08 -17.13
C GLU A 91 7.70 16.65 -17.09
N ARG A 92 7.95 15.42 -16.64
CA ARG A 92 9.29 14.79 -16.61
C ARG A 92 9.66 14.10 -17.92
N GLY A 93 8.88 14.27 -18.99
CA GLY A 93 9.16 13.71 -20.32
C GLY A 93 8.84 12.22 -20.45
N VAL A 94 8.16 11.61 -19.50
CA VAL A 94 7.75 10.20 -19.58
C VAL A 94 6.58 10.09 -20.55
N LYS A 95 6.71 9.22 -21.56
CA LYS A 95 5.66 8.98 -22.55
C LYS A 95 4.51 8.17 -21.90
N LEU A 96 3.30 8.69 -22.01
CA LEU A 96 2.08 8.02 -21.57
C LEU A 96 1.24 7.56 -22.79
N PRO A 97 0.44 6.48 -22.66
CA PRO A 97 0.32 5.62 -21.47
C PRO A 97 1.57 4.76 -21.25
N LEU A 98 1.82 4.39 -19.99
CA LEU A 98 2.84 3.39 -19.66
C LEU A 98 2.43 2.01 -20.19
N ALA A 99 3.41 1.11 -20.35
CA ALA A 99 3.14 -0.28 -20.70
C ALA A 99 2.12 -0.91 -19.73
N ALA A 100 1.14 -1.62 -20.28
CA ALA A 100 0.10 -2.28 -19.49
C ALA A 100 0.71 -3.35 -18.58
N GLN A 101 0.25 -3.38 -17.32
CA GLN A 101 0.71 -4.35 -16.31
C GLN A 101 -0.39 -5.36 -15.95
N SER A 102 -1.59 -5.24 -16.51
CA SER A 102 -2.69 -6.19 -16.27
C SER A 102 -2.36 -7.57 -16.81
N THR A 103 -2.63 -8.60 -16.02
CA THR A 103 -2.45 -10.01 -16.39
C THR A 103 -3.77 -10.77 -16.49
N THR A 104 -4.87 -10.12 -16.11
CA THR A 104 -6.21 -10.71 -16.11
C THR A 104 -7.13 -10.08 -17.14
N THR A 105 -8.19 -10.81 -17.48
CA THR A 105 -9.31 -10.38 -18.30
C THR A 105 -10.61 -10.48 -17.50
N THR A 106 -11.70 -9.96 -18.04
CA THR A 106 -13.05 -10.10 -17.44
C THR A 106 -13.38 -11.56 -17.10
N ASN A 107 -12.91 -12.51 -17.91
CA ASN A 107 -13.23 -13.93 -17.72
C ASN A 107 -12.28 -14.65 -16.74
N THR A 108 -11.09 -14.13 -16.50
CA THR A 108 -10.07 -14.81 -15.68
C THR A 108 -9.86 -14.16 -14.31
N ARG A 109 -10.31 -12.91 -14.11
CA ARG A 109 -10.04 -12.12 -12.91
C ARG A 109 -10.51 -12.74 -11.61
N LEU A 110 -11.70 -13.37 -11.60
CA LEU A 110 -12.25 -13.99 -10.39
C LEU A 110 -11.41 -15.19 -9.96
N GLU A 111 -11.15 -16.12 -10.89
CA GLU A 111 -10.36 -17.32 -10.60
C GLU A 111 -8.93 -16.97 -10.16
N GLN A 112 -8.27 -16.06 -10.90
CA GLN A 112 -6.92 -15.61 -10.55
C GLN A 112 -6.88 -14.88 -9.21
N GLY A 113 -7.91 -14.07 -8.93
CA GLY A 113 -8.03 -13.36 -7.66
C GLY A 113 -8.21 -14.31 -6.47
N ILE A 114 -9.03 -15.35 -6.61
CA ILE A 114 -9.19 -16.40 -5.57
C ILE A 114 -7.85 -17.09 -5.30
N ARG A 115 -7.12 -17.48 -6.36
CA ARG A 115 -5.79 -18.10 -6.22
C ARG A 115 -4.80 -17.19 -5.50
N THR A 116 -4.79 -15.89 -5.84
CA THR A 116 -3.93 -14.91 -5.18
C THR A 116 -4.30 -14.73 -3.70
N GLN A 117 -5.59 -14.70 -3.36
CA GLN A 117 -6.03 -14.69 -1.96
C GLN A 117 -5.58 -15.95 -1.20
N GLN A 118 -5.72 -17.12 -1.83
CA GLN A 118 -5.27 -18.41 -1.25
C GLN A 118 -3.76 -18.44 -1.03
N GLU A 119 -2.97 -17.88 -1.95
CA GLU A 119 -1.51 -17.73 -1.80
C GLU A 119 -1.14 -16.86 -0.59
N ILE A 120 -1.85 -15.73 -0.39
CA ILE A 120 -1.56 -14.78 0.68
C ILE A 120 -2.09 -15.26 2.04
N PHE A 121 -3.33 -15.76 2.09
CA PHE A 121 -4.04 -16.00 3.35
C PHE A 121 -4.27 -17.49 3.68
N GLY A 122 -3.90 -18.39 2.75
CA GLY A 122 -4.11 -19.82 2.89
C GLY A 122 -5.43 -20.30 2.27
N THR A 123 -5.35 -21.46 1.59
CA THR A 123 -6.48 -22.04 0.82
C THR A 123 -7.69 -22.32 1.71
N GLU A 124 -7.50 -23.04 2.82
CA GLU A 124 -8.59 -23.41 3.73
C GLU A 124 -9.32 -22.19 4.30
N HIS A 125 -8.56 -21.16 4.67
CA HIS A 125 -9.13 -19.91 5.19
C HIS A 125 -10.02 -19.21 4.15
N ILE A 126 -9.53 -19.06 2.93
CA ILE A 126 -10.27 -18.37 1.84
C ILE A 126 -11.49 -19.18 1.42
N ASP A 127 -11.36 -20.52 1.27
CA ASP A 127 -12.47 -21.36 0.86
C ASP A 127 -13.57 -21.37 1.93
N THR A 128 -13.21 -21.45 3.22
CA THR A 128 -14.14 -21.37 4.33
C THR A 128 -14.84 -20.01 4.40
N MET A 129 -14.09 -18.91 4.25
CA MET A 129 -14.66 -17.56 4.23
C MET A 129 -15.69 -17.40 3.11
N ARG A 130 -15.39 -17.90 1.91
CA ARG A 130 -16.28 -17.82 0.75
C ARG A 130 -17.51 -18.73 0.90
N ALA A 131 -17.33 -19.95 1.39
CA ALA A 131 -18.43 -20.90 1.63
C ALA A 131 -19.43 -20.42 2.68
N ASN A 132 -18.96 -19.73 3.72
CA ASN A 132 -19.77 -19.22 4.82
C ASN A 132 -20.35 -17.81 4.56
N ALA A 133 -20.07 -17.21 3.41
CA ALA A 133 -20.63 -15.90 3.07
C ALA A 133 -22.15 -15.98 2.94
N PRO A 134 -22.92 -15.09 3.60
CA PRO A 134 -24.35 -14.98 3.40
C PRO A 134 -24.69 -14.80 1.92
N GLU A 135 -25.79 -15.40 1.44
CA GLU A 135 -26.17 -15.38 0.03
C GLU A 135 -26.22 -13.94 -0.54
N GLU A 136 -26.81 -13.03 0.22
CA GLU A 136 -26.93 -11.62 -0.13
C GLU A 136 -25.59 -10.87 -0.21
N LEU A 137 -24.51 -11.42 0.34
CA LEU A 137 -23.18 -10.82 0.36
C LEU A 137 -22.15 -11.52 -0.57
N LYS A 138 -22.54 -12.62 -1.23
CA LYS A 138 -21.63 -13.35 -2.13
C LYS A 138 -21.05 -12.48 -3.21
N HIS A 139 -21.82 -11.57 -3.77
CA HIS A 139 -21.34 -10.63 -4.79
C HIS A 139 -20.22 -9.71 -4.28
N ILE A 140 -20.23 -9.34 -2.98
CA ILE A 140 -19.13 -8.57 -2.36
C ILE A 140 -17.86 -9.42 -2.28
N GLN A 141 -17.99 -10.71 -1.91
CA GLN A 141 -16.84 -11.63 -1.91
C GLN A 141 -16.27 -11.82 -3.32
N ASP A 142 -17.12 -11.91 -4.33
CA ASP A 142 -16.70 -12.03 -5.72
C ASP A 142 -16.00 -10.74 -6.21
N TYR A 143 -16.50 -9.56 -5.85
CA TYR A 143 -15.82 -8.30 -6.14
C TYR A 143 -14.48 -8.19 -5.42
N LEU A 144 -14.42 -8.58 -4.15
CA LEU A 144 -13.17 -8.61 -3.41
C LEU A 144 -12.13 -9.49 -4.12
N SER A 145 -12.51 -10.71 -4.49
CA SER A 145 -11.60 -11.61 -5.19
C SER A 145 -11.25 -11.10 -6.59
N ALA A 146 -12.24 -10.76 -7.41
CA ALA A 146 -12.02 -10.39 -8.81
C ALA A 146 -11.33 -9.03 -8.95
N ASN A 147 -11.78 -8.02 -8.21
CA ASN A 147 -11.25 -6.66 -8.34
C ASN A 147 -9.99 -6.46 -7.50
N CYS A 148 -10.05 -6.63 -6.17
CA CYS A 148 -8.88 -6.38 -5.32
C CYS A 148 -7.72 -7.30 -5.68
N PHE A 149 -7.95 -8.61 -5.66
CA PHE A 149 -6.87 -9.59 -5.87
C PHE A 149 -6.67 -9.93 -7.35
N GLY A 150 -7.73 -10.00 -8.15
CA GLY A 150 -7.63 -10.33 -9.58
C GLY A 150 -7.14 -9.18 -10.45
N ASP A 151 -7.63 -7.94 -10.25
CA ASP A 151 -7.24 -6.82 -11.10
C ASP A 151 -6.00 -6.09 -10.60
N TYR A 152 -5.78 -6.00 -9.28
CA TYR A 152 -4.67 -5.21 -8.72
C TYR A 152 -3.48 -6.07 -8.28
N TYR A 153 -3.68 -7.14 -7.51
CA TYR A 153 -2.57 -7.94 -7.01
C TYR A 153 -1.84 -8.76 -8.07
N THR A 154 -2.53 -9.21 -9.12
CA THR A 154 -1.93 -10.00 -10.20
C THR A 154 -1.10 -9.16 -11.17
N ARG A 155 -1.21 -7.82 -11.13
CA ARG A 155 -0.50 -6.93 -12.05
C ARG A 155 1.02 -7.09 -11.90
N THR A 156 1.74 -7.01 -13.02
CA THR A 156 3.20 -6.90 -13.03
C THR A 156 3.66 -5.53 -12.52
N GLY A 157 4.96 -5.27 -12.52
CA GLY A 157 5.54 -3.99 -12.05
C GLY A 157 5.88 -3.95 -10.57
N LEU A 158 5.12 -4.66 -9.71
CA LEU A 158 5.46 -4.90 -8.30
C LEU A 158 5.19 -6.38 -7.97
N ASP A 159 6.03 -6.96 -7.14
CA ASP A 159 5.83 -8.32 -6.62
C ASP A 159 4.80 -8.35 -5.47
N ILE A 160 4.38 -9.55 -5.11
CA ILE A 160 3.35 -9.77 -4.08
C ILE A 160 3.79 -9.27 -2.70
N LYS A 161 5.09 -9.37 -2.38
CA LYS A 161 5.66 -8.87 -1.13
C LYS A 161 5.52 -7.35 -1.02
N SER A 162 5.87 -6.64 -2.08
CA SER A 162 5.73 -5.18 -2.18
C SER A 162 4.26 -4.77 -2.10
N ARG A 163 3.34 -5.51 -2.75
CA ARG A 163 1.91 -5.20 -2.71
C ARG A 163 1.32 -5.40 -1.32
N GLU A 164 1.67 -6.47 -0.61
CA GLU A 164 1.24 -6.67 0.78
C GLU A 164 1.79 -5.59 1.73
N LEU A 165 3.05 -5.19 1.56
CA LEU A 165 3.64 -4.12 2.36
C LEU A 165 2.97 -2.76 2.08
N LEU A 166 2.68 -2.45 0.82
CA LEU A 166 1.92 -1.25 0.41
C LEU A 166 0.50 -1.25 0.97
N THR A 167 -0.16 -2.40 0.96
CA THR A 167 -1.49 -2.55 1.54
C THR A 167 -1.47 -2.30 3.04
N PHE A 168 -0.52 -2.88 3.77
CA PHE A 168 -0.33 -2.62 5.19
C PHE A 168 -0.10 -1.12 5.45
N ALA A 169 0.77 -0.46 4.69
CA ALA A 169 1.02 0.97 4.82
C ALA A 169 -0.23 1.82 4.55
N THR A 170 -1.01 1.46 3.54
CA THR A 170 -2.28 2.13 3.20
C THR A 170 -3.28 2.01 4.35
N LEU A 171 -3.48 0.80 4.88
CA LEU A 171 -4.40 0.54 5.99
C LEU A 171 -3.98 1.29 7.27
N ALA A 172 -2.69 1.25 7.62
CA ALA A 172 -2.15 1.99 8.75
C ALA A 172 -2.38 3.50 8.60
N SER A 173 -2.28 4.01 7.37
CA SER A 173 -2.45 5.44 7.07
C SER A 173 -3.92 5.89 7.03
N LEU A 174 -4.85 5.01 6.65
CA LEU A 174 -6.29 5.29 6.68
C LEU A 174 -6.81 5.43 8.12
N GLY A 175 -6.42 4.52 9.01
CA GLY A 175 -6.98 4.40 10.36
C GLY A 175 -8.40 3.82 10.36
N GLY A 176 -8.83 3.26 11.47
CA GLY A 176 -10.14 2.59 11.59
C GLY A 176 -10.21 1.26 10.81
N THR A 177 -9.06 0.65 10.53
CA THR A 177 -8.91 -0.55 9.70
C THR A 177 -8.20 -1.69 10.47
N GLU A 178 -8.30 -1.71 11.78
CA GLU A 178 -7.51 -2.58 12.65
C GLU A 178 -7.69 -4.07 12.33
N ALA A 179 -8.92 -4.49 11.99
CA ALA A 179 -9.21 -5.87 11.61
C ALA A 179 -8.51 -6.27 10.31
N GLN A 180 -8.63 -5.43 9.28
CA GLN A 180 -7.97 -5.63 7.98
C GLN A 180 -6.45 -5.55 8.13
N MET A 181 -5.97 -4.63 8.95
CA MET A 181 -4.54 -4.46 9.21
C MET A 181 -3.94 -5.73 9.83
N ARG A 182 -4.60 -6.38 10.82
CA ARG A 182 -4.16 -7.68 11.36
C ARG A 182 -4.12 -8.77 10.30
N ALA A 183 -5.14 -8.86 9.44
CA ALA A 183 -5.15 -9.82 8.34
C ALA A 183 -3.95 -9.60 7.40
N HIS A 184 -3.66 -8.36 7.04
CA HIS A 184 -2.54 -8.03 6.15
C HIS A 184 -1.16 -8.08 6.85
N VAL A 185 -1.07 -7.99 8.18
CA VAL A 185 0.14 -8.37 8.92
C VAL A 185 0.42 -9.87 8.71
N GLN A 186 -0.58 -10.73 8.89
CA GLN A 186 -0.45 -12.15 8.63
C GLN A 186 -0.13 -12.43 7.16
N GLY A 187 -0.80 -11.75 6.22
CA GLY A 187 -0.52 -11.84 4.79
C GLY A 187 0.93 -11.49 4.45
N ASN A 188 1.47 -10.41 5.04
CA ASN A 188 2.88 -10.03 4.89
C ASN A 188 3.82 -11.15 5.34
N LEU A 189 3.57 -11.76 6.51
CA LEU A 189 4.38 -12.88 7.01
C LEU A 189 4.30 -14.09 6.07
N ASN A 190 3.12 -14.41 5.57
CA ASN A 190 2.89 -15.55 4.69
C ASN A 190 3.61 -15.40 3.35
N VAL A 191 3.68 -14.20 2.79
CA VAL A 191 4.41 -13.94 1.53
C VAL A 191 5.92 -13.74 1.74
N GLY A 192 6.40 -13.86 2.99
CA GLY A 192 7.82 -13.83 3.34
C GLY A 192 8.39 -12.46 3.67
N ASN A 193 7.54 -11.47 3.97
CA ASN A 193 7.93 -10.28 4.71
C ASN A 193 8.06 -10.64 6.20
N ASN A 194 8.87 -9.90 6.94
CA ASN A 194 9.08 -10.20 8.35
C ASN A 194 8.60 -9.06 9.28
N ARG A 195 8.53 -9.36 10.57
CA ARG A 195 8.12 -8.40 11.60
C ARG A 195 8.94 -7.11 11.56
N GLN A 196 10.27 -7.23 11.40
CA GLN A 196 11.16 -6.07 11.39
C GLN A 196 10.83 -5.13 10.23
N LEU A 197 10.58 -5.66 9.03
CA LEU A 197 10.19 -4.87 7.86
C LEU A 197 8.90 -4.08 8.11
N LEU A 198 7.91 -4.68 8.78
CA LEU A 198 6.66 -4.00 9.15
C LEU A 198 6.90 -2.87 10.17
N LEU A 199 7.75 -3.09 11.17
CA LEU A 199 8.14 -2.06 12.14
C LEU A 199 8.92 -0.93 11.47
N ASP A 200 9.82 -1.25 10.55
CA ASP A 200 10.55 -0.27 9.75
C ASP A 200 9.59 0.58 8.90
N ALA A 201 8.56 -0.05 8.31
CA ALA A 201 7.52 0.65 7.57
C ALA A 201 6.76 1.64 8.48
N VAL A 202 6.26 1.19 9.64
CA VAL A 202 5.56 2.07 10.60
C VAL A 202 6.45 3.22 11.05
N THR A 203 7.74 2.96 11.30
CA THR A 203 8.71 3.97 11.70
C THR A 203 8.82 5.08 10.64
N GLN A 204 8.89 4.71 9.35
CA GLN A 204 8.94 5.68 8.26
C GLN A 204 7.60 6.43 8.05
N LEU A 205 6.47 5.78 8.34
CA LEU A 205 5.15 6.39 8.22
C LEU A 205 4.81 7.36 9.36
N LEU A 206 5.36 7.15 10.57
CA LEU A 206 5.03 7.87 11.79
C LEU A 206 4.98 9.40 11.62
N PRO A 207 5.93 10.09 10.94
CA PRO A 207 5.89 11.53 10.77
C PRO A 207 4.66 12.02 9.97
N PHE A 208 4.06 11.16 9.18
CA PHE A 208 2.98 11.51 8.24
C PHE A 208 1.61 11.08 8.73
N ILE A 209 1.52 9.99 9.48
CA ILE A 209 0.24 9.43 9.97
C ILE A 209 -0.03 9.71 11.44
N GLY A 210 0.99 10.15 12.19
CA GLY A 210 0.91 10.50 13.61
C GLY A 210 0.91 9.28 14.54
N TYR A 211 1.08 9.56 15.83
CA TYR A 211 1.24 8.52 16.86
C TYR A 211 0.03 7.58 17.00
N PRO A 212 -1.24 8.02 17.01
CA PRO A 212 -2.35 7.08 17.22
C PRO A 212 -2.40 5.97 16.18
N ARG A 213 -2.29 6.32 14.90
CA ARG A 213 -2.27 5.35 13.79
C ARG A 213 -1.04 4.44 13.83
N SER A 214 0.13 5.00 14.14
CA SER A 214 1.37 4.23 14.26
C SER A 214 1.32 3.23 15.42
N LEU A 215 0.78 3.64 16.58
CA LEU A 215 0.62 2.75 17.72
C LEU A 215 -0.40 1.64 17.46
N ASN A 216 -1.50 1.94 16.76
CA ASN A 216 -2.46 0.91 16.31
C ASN A 216 -1.81 -0.09 15.35
N ALA A 217 -0.96 0.37 14.43
CA ALA A 217 -0.22 -0.50 13.52
C ALA A 217 0.77 -1.39 14.28
N ILE A 218 1.51 -0.85 15.26
CA ILE A 218 2.40 -1.62 16.13
C ILE A 218 1.61 -2.66 16.94
N ALA A 219 0.45 -2.30 17.48
CA ALA A 219 -0.40 -3.23 18.21
C ALA A 219 -0.85 -4.38 17.29
N ALA A 220 -1.29 -4.10 16.06
CA ALA A 220 -1.65 -5.12 15.08
C ALA A 220 -0.48 -6.08 14.76
N ILE A 221 0.74 -5.54 14.60
CA ILE A 221 1.96 -6.35 14.39
C ILE A 221 2.18 -7.25 15.60
N ASN A 222 2.13 -6.70 16.81
CA ASN A 222 2.38 -7.46 18.03
C ASN A 222 1.32 -8.56 18.25
N ASP A 223 0.04 -8.26 18.04
CA ASP A 223 -1.06 -9.21 18.19
C ASP A 223 -0.89 -10.48 17.33
N ILE A 224 -0.29 -10.33 16.16
CA ILE A 224 -0.08 -11.44 15.22
C ILE A 224 1.25 -12.16 15.50
N THR A 225 2.32 -11.40 15.76
CA THR A 225 3.67 -11.97 15.91
C THR A 225 3.96 -12.54 17.30
N SER A 226 3.20 -12.17 18.35
CA SER A 226 3.35 -12.76 19.69
C SER A 226 2.77 -14.17 19.82
N LYS A 227 2.03 -14.63 18.80
CA LYS A 227 1.40 -15.97 18.76
C LYS A 227 2.25 -17.00 18.00
N GLN A 228 3.38 -16.58 17.46
CA GLN A 228 4.38 -17.43 16.81
C GLN A 228 5.56 -17.69 17.75
#